data_29c14eccdf7d9cb550c89f7671355eef
#
_entry.id   29c14eccdf7d9cb550c89f7671355eef
#
_cell.length_a   1.000
_cell.length_b   1.000
_cell.length_c   1.000
_cell.angle_alpha   90.00
_cell.angle_beta   90.00
_cell.angle_gamma   90.00
#
_symmetry.space_group_name_H-M   'P 1'
#
loop_
_entity.id
_entity.type
_entity.pdbx_description
1 polymer ?
#
loop_
_entity_poly.entity_id
_entity_poly.type
_entity_poly.pdbx_seq_one_letter_code
_entity_poly.pdbx_strand_id
1 'polypeptide(L)'
;MRILVLTLAGARFLCAQDALPTEWVDPDTGHRVIRLSREPGTASLYFHQNAYSADGKKLIVTNPHGIAAIDLATRAIDQLVEGRVGVLVTGRKTGNVYYTKEGAIWAADLDTHATRQVAKIPPQAGRGGAIAVNADETVLVGIAADPDGKAVPRTPPPNGGGGSLERNWAAGTPKMLYTIDVKSGQFRKIYTENDWTNHLQMSPTDPNLIMFCHEGPWHFNDRIWTIHTDGTALRLMHERTMNMEIAGHEFFSADGKTVWYDLQTPKSTDFWLAGVEIATGHRTWYHLERNEWSVHYNVSADGKLFAGDGGGPNSVAGRTPDGQPLKGGNGQWIYLFRPVMVAGSSFRDKKDLIDVGYFKSERMVNLAKHNYALEPNVTFTPDMKWIVFRSNMLGPTHVFAVEIAKP
;
A
#
# COMPACT_ATOMS: atom_id res chain seq x y z
N MET A 1 68.49 19.86 -35.17
CA MET A 1 67.31 20.36 -34.44
C MET A 1 66.45 19.17 -33.99
N ARG A 2 66.60 18.73 -32.72
CA ARG A 2 65.90 17.57 -32.18
C ARG A 2 64.67 18.13 -31.43
N ILE A 3 63.48 17.73 -31.85
CA ILE A 3 62.22 18.10 -31.22
C ILE A 3 61.94 17.05 -30.10
N LEU A 4 61.86 17.55 -28.87
CA LEU A 4 61.52 16.76 -27.69
C LEU A 4 59.99 16.77 -27.57
N VAL A 5 59.33 15.65 -27.74
CA VAL A 5 57.89 15.51 -27.51
C VAL A 5 57.67 15.10 -26.04
N LEU A 6 57.14 16.03 -25.23
CA LEU A 6 56.70 15.70 -23.86
C LEU A 6 55.30 15.12 -23.94
N THR A 7 55.14 13.86 -23.60
CA THR A 7 53.88 13.19 -23.35
C THR A 7 53.42 13.50 -21.92
N LEU A 8 52.40 14.34 -21.75
CA LEU A 8 51.69 14.47 -20.47
C LEU A 8 50.79 13.24 -20.24
N ALA A 9 51.12 12.41 -19.29
CA ALA A 9 50.28 11.35 -18.77
C ALA A 9 49.23 12.00 -17.81
N GLY A 10 48.01 12.19 -18.30
CA GLY A 10 46.90 12.62 -17.47
C GLY A 10 46.44 11.49 -16.53
N ALA A 11 46.75 11.59 -15.25
CA ALA A 11 46.19 10.76 -14.22
C ALA A 11 44.67 11.07 -14.11
N ARG A 12 43.83 10.18 -14.61
CA ARG A 12 42.40 10.17 -14.31
C ARG A 12 42.23 9.75 -12.86
N PHE A 13 41.93 10.68 -11.96
CA PHE A 13 41.38 10.38 -10.66
C PHE A 13 39.97 9.79 -10.89
N LEU A 14 39.85 8.47 -10.86
CA LEU A 14 38.56 7.81 -10.62
C LEU A 14 38.20 8.16 -9.17
N CYS A 15 37.33 9.15 -8.98
CA CYS A 15 36.61 9.27 -7.71
C CYS A 15 35.88 7.95 -7.49
N ALA A 16 36.36 7.15 -6.57
CA ALA A 16 35.59 6.03 -6.04
C ALA A 16 34.31 6.64 -5.48
N GLN A 17 33.18 6.40 -6.15
CA GLN A 17 31.88 6.79 -5.63
C GLN A 17 31.71 5.99 -4.35
N ASP A 18 31.66 6.65 -3.19
CA ASP A 18 31.49 6.00 -1.90
C ASP A 18 30.30 5.07 -1.99
N ALA A 19 30.50 3.81 -1.62
CA ALA A 19 29.43 2.82 -1.64
C ALA A 19 28.31 3.26 -0.69
N LEU A 20 27.06 3.26 -1.19
CA LEU A 20 25.91 3.63 -0.37
C LEU A 20 25.86 2.82 0.93
N PRO A 21 25.53 3.42 2.08
CA PRO A 21 25.50 2.73 3.36
C PRO A 21 24.53 1.54 3.32
N THR A 22 24.92 0.46 3.95
CA THR A 22 24.09 -0.76 4.08
C THR A 22 23.35 -0.78 5.41
N GLU A 23 23.87 -0.05 6.41
CA GLU A 23 23.34 0.01 7.77
C GLU A 23 23.85 1.27 8.47
N TRP A 24 22.98 1.92 9.26
CA TRP A 24 23.33 3.08 10.09
C TRP A 24 22.33 3.26 11.22
N VAL A 25 22.67 4.08 12.20
CA VAL A 25 21.72 4.63 13.16
C VAL A 25 21.26 6.00 12.64
N ASP A 26 19.96 6.20 12.52
CA ASP A 26 19.42 7.50 12.10
C ASP A 26 19.76 8.55 13.16
N PRO A 27 20.48 9.63 12.79
CA PRO A 27 20.99 10.60 13.78
C PRO A 27 19.90 11.42 14.49
N ASP A 28 18.72 11.54 13.86
CA ASP A 28 17.62 12.34 14.42
C ASP A 28 16.71 11.50 15.33
N THR A 29 16.67 10.18 15.12
CA THR A 29 15.74 9.30 15.84
C THR A 29 16.41 8.29 16.75
N GLY A 30 17.65 7.92 16.46
CA GLY A 30 18.40 6.90 17.18
C GLY A 30 18.01 5.47 16.82
N HIS A 31 17.15 5.27 15.81
CA HIS A 31 16.79 3.94 15.33
C HIS A 31 17.80 3.40 14.32
N ARG A 32 18.02 2.10 14.37
CA ARG A 32 18.85 1.40 13.40
C ARG A 32 18.09 1.21 12.09
N VAL A 33 18.70 1.63 10.99
CA VAL A 33 18.18 1.49 9.63
C VAL A 33 19.08 0.57 8.84
N ILE A 34 18.50 -0.39 8.11
CA ILE A 34 19.22 -1.28 7.21
C ILE A 34 18.67 -1.13 5.79
N ARG A 35 19.55 -1.18 4.80
CA ARG A 35 19.19 -1.30 3.40
C ARG A 35 19.13 -2.78 3.03
N LEU A 36 17.93 -3.26 2.74
CA LEU A 36 17.70 -4.67 2.40
C LEU A 36 18.10 -5.00 0.96
N SER A 37 17.84 -4.10 0.02
CA SER A 37 18.19 -4.30 -1.39
C SER A 37 19.57 -3.79 -1.72
N ARG A 38 20.28 -4.49 -2.61
CA ARG A 38 21.61 -4.09 -3.12
C ARG A 38 21.50 -3.33 -4.44
N GLU A 39 20.54 -3.71 -5.27
CA GLU A 39 20.35 -3.20 -6.62
C GLU A 39 19.48 -1.95 -6.62
N PRO A 40 19.90 -0.87 -7.33
CA PRO A 40 19.06 0.31 -7.59
C PRO A 40 17.79 -0.04 -8.35
N GLY A 41 16.69 0.62 -8.02
CA GLY A 41 15.39 0.36 -8.64
C GLY A 41 14.60 -0.79 -8.00
N THR A 42 15.12 -1.37 -6.90
CA THR A 42 14.38 -2.36 -6.12
C THR A 42 13.32 -1.68 -5.27
N ALA A 43 12.07 -2.17 -5.32
CA ALA A 43 10.93 -1.62 -4.60
C ALA A 43 10.12 -2.71 -3.87
N SER A 44 9.65 -2.39 -2.65
CA SER A 44 8.64 -3.18 -1.95
C SER A 44 7.29 -3.09 -2.64
N LEU A 45 6.38 -4.01 -2.33
CA LEU A 45 5.02 -3.99 -2.85
C LEU A 45 4.22 -2.80 -2.27
N TYR A 46 3.00 -2.62 -2.76
CA TYR A 46 2.10 -1.62 -2.24
C TYR A 46 1.65 -1.99 -0.82
N PHE A 47 1.46 -1.03 0.05
CA PHE A 47 1.34 -1.18 1.51
C PHE A 47 0.31 -2.24 2.00
N HIS A 48 -0.76 -2.48 1.25
CA HIS A 48 -1.77 -3.47 1.61
C HIS A 48 -1.57 -4.85 0.94
N GLN A 49 -0.63 -4.97 0.00
CA GLN A 49 -0.34 -6.25 -0.64
C GLN A 49 0.51 -7.13 0.28
N ASN A 50 0.16 -8.41 0.39
CA ASN A 50 1.01 -9.34 1.11
C ASN A 50 2.34 -9.53 0.37
N ALA A 51 3.43 -9.05 0.98
CA ALA A 51 4.78 -9.12 0.44
C ALA A 51 5.63 -10.22 1.09
N TYR A 52 5.11 -10.95 2.06
CA TYR A 52 5.89 -11.93 2.82
C TYR A 52 5.52 -13.36 2.43
N SER A 53 6.54 -14.24 2.44
CA SER A 53 6.33 -15.69 2.33
C SER A 53 5.47 -16.21 3.47
N ALA A 54 4.81 -17.36 3.28
CA ALA A 54 3.91 -17.94 4.28
C ALA A 54 4.61 -18.25 5.62
N ASP A 55 5.91 -18.56 5.60
CA ASP A 55 6.73 -18.77 6.81
C ASP A 55 7.31 -17.47 7.40
N GLY A 56 7.06 -16.32 6.76
CA GLY A 56 7.49 -14.99 7.20
C GLY A 56 8.98 -14.70 7.03
N LYS A 57 9.77 -15.54 6.37
CA LYS A 57 11.22 -15.38 6.27
C LYS A 57 11.70 -14.60 5.05
N LYS A 58 10.93 -14.58 3.99
CA LYS A 58 11.27 -13.91 2.72
C LYS A 58 10.36 -12.71 2.48
N LEU A 59 10.95 -11.60 2.04
CA LEU A 59 10.25 -10.41 1.54
C LEU A 59 10.28 -10.41 0.02
N ILE A 60 9.14 -10.36 -0.61
CA ILE A 60 9.01 -10.26 -2.06
C ILE A 60 9.10 -8.80 -2.50
N VAL A 61 9.91 -8.56 -3.50
CA VAL A 61 10.18 -7.23 -4.07
C VAL A 61 10.15 -7.28 -5.59
N THR A 62 10.00 -6.13 -6.21
CA THR A 62 10.30 -5.94 -7.64
C THR A 62 11.67 -5.29 -7.80
N ASN A 63 12.39 -5.66 -8.85
CA ASN A 63 13.63 -5.01 -9.25
C ASN A 63 13.65 -4.80 -10.78
N PRO A 64 14.69 -4.17 -11.37
CA PRO A 64 14.77 -4.00 -12.82
C PRO A 64 14.71 -5.29 -13.63
N HIS A 65 15.02 -6.43 -13.02
CA HIS A 65 14.99 -7.74 -13.69
C HIS A 65 13.65 -8.47 -13.54
N GLY A 66 12.76 -8.07 -12.61
CA GLY A 66 11.44 -8.69 -12.42
C GLY A 66 11.03 -8.82 -10.96
N ILE A 67 10.83 -10.06 -10.48
CA ILE A 67 10.45 -10.37 -9.10
C ILE A 67 11.63 -11.06 -8.40
N ALA A 68 11.98 -10.59 -7.21
CA ALA A 68 12.98 -11.20 -6.35
C ALA A 68 12.45 -11.41 -4.94
N ALA A 69 13.09 -12.30 -4.18
CA ALA A 69 12.88 -12.47 -2.76
C ALA A 69 14.14 -12.05 -1.99
N ILE A 70 13.94 -11.38 -0.86
CA ILE A 70 15.01 -11.04 0.08
C ILE A 70 14.82 -11.90 1.34
N ASP A 71 15.78 -12.72 1.68
CA ASP A 71 15.82 -13.41 2.97
C ASP A 71 16.04 -12.39 4.09
N LEU A 72 15.12 -12.32 5.04
CA LEU A 72 15.12 -11.27 6.08
C LEU A 72 16.26 -11.46 7.10
N ALA A 73 16.75 -12.67 7.30
CA ALA A 73 17.82 -12.94 8.24
C ALA A 73 19.20 -12.69 7.64
N THR A 74 19.44 -13.17 6.42
CA THR A 74 20.77 -13.12 5.75
C THR A 74 20.92 -11.95 4.80
N ARG A 75 19.83 -11.33 4.38
CA ARG A 75 19.74 -10.30 3.32
C ARG A 75 20.21 -10.82 1.96
N ALA A 76 20.21 -12.14 1.77
CA ALA A 76 20.45 -12.75 0.46
C ALA A 76 19.26 -12.43 -0.47
N ILE A 77 19.59 -12.16 -1.74
CA ILE A 77 18.60 -11.85 -2.77
C ILE A 77 18.56 -13.01 -3.75
N ASP A 78 17.35 -13.48 -4.00
CA ASP A 78 17.06 -14.60 -4.89
C ASP A 78 16.13 -14.13 -6.02
N GLN A 79 16.58 -14.23 -7.28
CA GLN A 79 15.81 -13.81 -8.44
C GLN A 79 14.81 -14.92 -8.81
N LEU A 80 13.51 -14.63 -8.64
CA LEU A 80 12.44 -15.61 -8.83
C LEU A 80 11.85 -15.63 -10.25
N VAL A 81 11.59 -14.45 -10.80
CA VAL A 81 10.98 -14.30 -12.12
C VAL A 81 11.69 -13.19 -12.87
N GLU A 82 12.14 -13.50 -14.07
CA GLU A 82 12.77 -12.52 -14.96
C GLU A 82 11.76 -11.92 -15.96
N GLY A 83 12.02 -10.67 -16.33
CA GLY A 83 11.29 -9.90 -17.33
C GLY A 83 10.24 -8.98 -16.73
N ARG A 84 9.49 -8.32 -17.61
CA ARG A 84 8.47 -7.35 -17.22
C ARG A 84 7.25 -8.06 -16.64
N VAL A 85 6.97 -7.82 -15.37
CA VAL A 85 5.81 -8.35 -14.64
C VAL A 85 4.79 -7.25 -14.39
N GLY A 86 3.51 -7.67 -14.25
CA GLY A 86 2.43 -6.79 -13.81
C GLY A 86 2.23 -6.79 -12.29
N VAL A 87 1.00 -6.56 -11.87
CA VAL A 87 0.60 -6.62 -10.46
C VAL A 87 0.87 -8.02 -9.91
N LEU A 88 1.39 -8.09 -8.70
CA LEU A 88 1.73 -9.32 -8.01
C LEU A 88 1.23 -9.31 -6.56
N VAL A 89 1.03 -10.49 -6.04
CA VAL A 89 0.67 -10.74 -4.65
C VAL A 89 1.29 -12.05 -4.20
N THR A 90 1.76 -12.12 -2.97
CA THR A 90 2.29 -13.35 -2.39
C THR A 90 1.18 -14.14 -1.71
N GLY A 91 1.13 -15.45 -1.95
CA GLY A 91 0.21 -16.35 -1.27
C GLY A 91 0.52 -16.44 0.23
N ARG A 92 -0.52 -16.51 1.04
CA ARG A 92 -0.40 -16.58 2.50
C ARG A 92 -0.22 -18.01 3.02
N LYS A 93 -0.57 -19.00 2.21
CA LYS A 93 -0.67 -20.41 2.61
C LYS A 93 0.37 -21.29 1.94
N THR A 94 0.66 -21.01 0.68
CA THR A 94 1.65 -21.74 -0.10
C THR A 94 2.91 -20.90 -0.30
N GLY A 95 3.96 -21.48 -0.85
CA GLY A 95 5.16 -20.76 -1.28
C GLY A 95 5.02 -20.13 -2.67
N ASN A 96 3.85 -19.62 -3.07
CA ASN A 96 3.64 -19.07 -4.40
C ASN A 96 3.61 -17.53 -4.40
N VAL A 97 4.19 -16.94 -5.44
CA VAL A 97 3.96 -15.55 -5.84
C VAL A 97 3.10 -15.55 -7.09
N TYR A 98 1.97 -14.85 -7.03
CA TYR A 98 1.06 -14.69 -8.17
C TYR A 98 1.35 -13.37 -8.88
N TYR A 99 1.46 -13.39 -10.22
CA TYR A 99 1.82 -12.21 -11.00
C TYR A 99 1.23 -12.28 -12.41
N THR A 100 1.19 -11.14 -13.10
CA THR A 100 0.79 -11.07 -14.51
C THR A 100 2.02 -10.92 -15.39
N LYS A 101 2.07 -11.71 -16.46
CA LYS A 101 3.11 -11.64 -17.49
C LYS A 101 2.48 -12.04 -18.84
N GLU A 102 2.74 -11.26 -19.89
CA GLU A 102 2.34 -11.60 -21.27
C GLU A 102 0.85 -11.94 -21.44
N GLY A 103 -0.03 -11.21 -20.76
CA GLY A 103 -1.48 -11.40 -20.84
C GLY A 103 -2.02 -12.63 -20.12
N ALA A 104 -1.23 -13.21 -19.24
CA ALA A 104 -1.62 -14.34 -18.39
C ALA A 104 -1.29 -14.10 -16.92
N ILE A 105 -1.96 -14.87 -16.06
CA ILE A 105 -1.69 -14.94 -14.62
C ILE A 105 -0.83 -16.17 -14.38
N TRP A 106 0.24 -15.98 -13.65
CA TRP A 106 1.23 -17.00 -13.33
C TRP A 106 1.41 -17.14 -11.83
N ALA A 107 1.85 -18.31 -11.40
CA ALA A 107 2.35 -18.56 -10.06
C ALA A 107 3.78 -19.06 -10.15
N ALA A 108 4.67 -18.51 -9.31
CA ALA A 108 6.03 -18.98 -9.13
C ALA A 108 6.19 -19.48 -7.70
N ASP A 109 6.76 -20.67 -7.56
CA ASP A 109 7.11 -21.25 -6.26
C ASP A 109 8.38 -20.61 -5.72
N LEU A 110 8.37 -20.17 -4.46
CA LEU A 110 9.47 -19.40 -3.84
C LEU A 110 10.74 -20.21 -3.56
N ASP A 111 10.64 -21.53 -3.52
CA ASP A 111 11.77 -22.40 -3.15
C ASP A 111 12.35 -23.11 -4.37
N THR A 112 11.48 -23.56 -5.27
CA THR A 112 11.90 -24.32 -6.46
C THR A 112 12.04 -23.47 -7.71
N HIS A 113 11.52 -22.22 -7.70
CA HIS A 113 11.39 -21.30 -8.84
C HIS A 113 10.52 -21.85 -9.99
N ALA A 114 9.83 -22.95 -9.76
CA ALA A 114 8.96 -23.52 -10.76
C ALA A 114 7.79 -22.57 -11.05
N THR A 115 7.57 -22.29 -12.30
CA THR A 115 6.47 -21.40 -12.74
C THR A 115 5.38 -22.20 -13.41
N ARG A 116 4.12 -21.84 -13.17
CA ARG A 116 2.97 -22.38 -13.88
C ARG A 116 2.01 -21.26 -14.28
N GLN A 117 1.42 -21.39 -15.45
CA GLN A 117 0.31 -20.53 -15.84
C GLN A 117 -0.93 -20.94 -15.07
N VAL A 118 -1.54 -19.98 -14.34
CA VAL A 118 -2.80 -20.20 -13.62
C VAL A 118 -3.98 -20.03 -14.54
N ALA A 119 -4.02 -18.90 -15.27
CA ALA A 119 -5.08 -18.59 -16.22
C ALA A 119 -4.59 -17.60 -17.28
N LYS A 120 -5.25 -17.56 -18.43
CA LYS A 120 -5.16 -16.43 -19.35
C LYS A 120 -6.02 -15.29 -18.80
N ILE A 121 -5.53 -14.07 -18.89
CA ILE A 121 -6.37 -12.90 -18.59
C ILE A 121 -7.45 -12.86 -19.66
N PRO A 122 -8.73 -12.94 -19.30
CA PRO A 122 -9.79 -12.98 -20.29
C PRO A 122 -9.84 -11.64 -21.05
N PRO A 123 -10.17 -11.65 -22.35
CA PRO A 123 -10.24 -10.43 -23.17
C PRO A 123 -11.11 -9.34 -22.53
N GLN A 124 -12.17 -9.73 -21.82
CA GLN A 124 -13.07 -8.85 -21.10
C GLN A 124 -12.38 -8.06 -19.97
N ALA A 125 -11.31 -8.61 -19.39
CA ALA A 125 -10.53 -7.95 -18.34
C ALA A 125 -9.55 -6.88 -18.88
N GLY A 126 -9.41 -6.77 -20.21
CA GLY A 126 -8.56 -5.74 -20.82
C GLY A 126 -7.09 -5.84 -20.42
N ARG A 127 -6.40 -4.70 -20.36
CA ARG A 127 -4.94 -4.64 -20.12
C ARG A 127 -4.51 -4.59 -18.65
N GLY A 128 -5.40 -4.69 -17.71
CA GLY A 128 -4.98 -4.63 -16.30
C GLY A 128 -6.14 -4.41 -15.36
N GLY A 129 -6.52 -5.44 -14.66
CA GLY A 129 -7.24 -5.35 -13.42
C GLY A 129 -6.27 -5.48 -12.24
N ALA A 130 -6.62 -4.93 -11.09
CA ALA A 130 -5.97 -5.30 -9.85
C ALA A 130 -6.15 -6.81 -9.65
N ILE A 131 -5.11 -7.49 -9.15
CA ILE A 131 -5.16 -8.91 -8.82
C ILE A 131 -4.88 -9.05 -7.33
N ALA A 132 -5.76 -9.77 -6.65
CA ALA A 132 -5.52 -10.27 -5.30
C ALA A 132 -5.90 -11.75 -5.26
N VAL A 133 -5.26 -12.51 -4.38
CA VAL A 133 -5.56 -13.92 -4.13
C VAL A 133 -6.21 -14.05 -2.76
N ASN A 134 -7.20 -14.92 -2.64
CA ASN A 134 -7.87 -15.16 -1.37
C ASN A 134 -7.01 -15.96 -0.37
N ALA A 135 -7.45 -15.99 0.89
CA ALA A 135 -6.67 -16.53 2.01
C ALA A 135 -6.26 -18.00 1.85
N ASP A 136 -7.03 -18.80 1.14
CA ASP A 136 -6.75 -20.21 0.89
C ASP A 136 -6.15 -20.49 -0.50
N GLU A 137 -5.92 -19.43 -1.29
CA GLU A 137 -5.30 -19.48 -2.62
C GLU A 137 -6.06 -20.30 -3.66
N THR A 138 -7.38 -20.34 -3.53
CA THR A 138 -8.28 -21.03 -4.46
C THR A 138 -8.90 -20.10 -5.50
N VAL A 139 -8.97 -18.79 -5.20
CA VAL A 139 -9.62 -17.78 -6.05
C VAL A 139 -8.75 -16.54 -6.19
N LEU A 140 -8.57 -16.11 -7.43
CA LEU A 140 -8.06 -14.79 -7.77
C LEU A 140 -9.23 -13.85 -8.06
N VAL A 141 -9.09 -12.58 -7.68
CA VAL A 141 -10.06 -11.54 -7.96
C VAL A 141 -9.44 -10.37 -8.73
N GLY A 142 -10.22 -9.75 -9.58
CA GLY A 142 -9.77 -8.62 -10.38
C GLY A 142 -10.89 -7.63 -10.69
N ILE A 143 -10.48 -6.46 -11.18
CA ILE A 143 -11.35 -5.39 -11.66
C ILE A 143 -11.05 -5.14 -13.12
N ALA A 144 -12.08 -4.95 -13.93
CA ALA A 144 -11.95 -4.56 -15.33
C ALA A 144 -13.08 -3.63 -15.78
N ALA A 145 -12.91 -3.02 -16.94
CA ALA A 145 -14.05 -2.40 -17.63
C ALA A 145 -15.08 -3.49 -17.99
N ASP A 146 -16.36 -3.22 -17.76
CA ASP A 146 -17.42 -4.14 -18.17
C ASP A 146 -17.78 -3.88 -19.65
N PRO A 147 -17.48 -4.82 -20.57
CA PRO A 147 -17.77 -4.63 -21.99
C PRO A 147 -19.27 -4.61 -22.30
N ASP A 148 -20.09 -5.20 -21.46
CA ASP A 148 -21.55 -5.28 -21.64
C ASP A 148 -22.27 -4.10 -20.97
N GLY A 149 -21.55 -3.35 -20.14
CA GLY A 149 -22.08 -2.21 -19.39
C GLY A 149 -22.19 -0.94 -20.24
N LYS A 150 -23.07 -0.05 -19.82
CA LYS A 150 -23.21 1.29 -20.41
C LYS A 150 -22.65 2.33 -19.46
N ALA A 151 -21.88 3.28 -19.99
CA ALA A 151 -21.42 4.41 -19.19
C ALA A 151 -22.61 5.25 -18.72
N VAL A 152 -22.54 5.72 -17.47
CA VAL A 152 -23.51 6.64 -16.88
C VAL A 152 -22.75 7.91 -16.50
N PRO A 153 -22.53 8.84 -17.45
CA PRO A 153 -21.78 10.06 -17.20
C PRO A 153 -22.44 10.91 -16.11
N ARG A 154 -21.59 11.49 -15.25
CA ARG A 154 -21.99 12.39 -14.16
C ARG A 154 -21.54 13.81 -14.48
N THR A 155 -22.30 14.80 -14.04
CA THR A 155 -21.88 16.21 -14.15
C THR A 155 -20.80 16.48 -13.10
N PRO A 156 -19.58 16.88 -13.50
CA PRO A 156 -18.56 17.28 -12.54
C PRO A 156 -19.06 18.48 -11.72
N PRO A 157 -18.67 18.61 -10.45
CA PRO A 157 -19.02 19.78 -9.66
C PRO A 157 -18.44 21.05 -10.30
N PRO A 158 -19.15 22.19 -10.20
CA PRO A 158 -18.79 23.44 -10.89
C PRO A 158 -17.37 23.96 -10.60
N ASN A 159 -16.82 23.62 -9.44
CA ASN A 159 -15.48 24.02 -8.98
C ASN A 159 -14.50 22.83 -8.93
N GLY A 160 -14.84 21.71 -9.54
CA GLY A 160 -13.89 20.60 -9.69
C GLY A 160 -12.75 21.05 -10.59
N GLY A 161 -11.50 20.88 -10.12
CA GLY A 161 -10.31 21.40 -10.79
C GLY A 161 -9.97 20.75 -12.14
N GLY A 162 -10.90 19.97 -12.74
CA GLY A 162 -10.69 19.28 -14.02
C GLY A 162 -9.55 18.24 -13.98
N GLY A 163 -9.16 17.79 -12.79
CA GLY A 163 -8.14 16.78 -12.58
C GLY A 163 -8.51 15.40 -13.12
N SER A 164 -7.58 14.47 -13.04
CA SER A 164 -7.84 13.09 -13.48
C SER A 164 -8.90 12.40 -12.64
N LEU A 165 -8.97 12.72 -11.34
CA LEU A 165 -9.96 12.15 -10.41
C LEU A 165 -11.39 12.53 -10.82
N GLU A 166 -11.63 13.83 -11.06
CA GLU A 166 -12.94 14.34 -11.48
C GLU A 166 -13.35 13.79 -12.85
N ARG A 167 -12.43 13.76 -13.81
CA ARG A 167 -12.72 13.24 -15.17
C ARG A 167 -13.09 11.75 -15.14
N ASN A 168 -12.31 10.93 -14.45
CA ASN A 168 -12.57 9.48 -14.38
C ASN A 168 -13.88 9.17 -13.64
N TRP A 169 -14.15 9.90 -12.55
CA TRP A 169 -15.41 9.79 -11.82
C TRP A 169 -16.60 10.22 -12.67
N ALA A 170 -16.48 11.35 -13.38
CA ALA A 170 -17.54 11.88 -14.23
C ALA A 170 -17.82 11.00 -15.45
N ALA A 171 -16.84 10.26 -15.92
CA ALA A 171 -17.00 9.36 -17.06
C ALA A 171 -18.03 8.24 -16.78
N GLY A 172 -18.24 7.86 -15.52
CA GLY A 172 -19.18 6.81 -15.13
C GLY A 172 -18.98 5.52 -15.93
N THR A 173 -17.71 5.15 -16.17
CA THR A 173 -17.35 3.98 -16.96
C THR A 173 -17.74 2.70 -16.22
N PRO A 174 -18.49 1.79 -16.87
CA PRO A 174 -18.89 0.55 -16.22
C PRO A 174 -17.68 -0.31 -15.85
N LYS A 175 -17.68 -0.81 -14.64
CA LYS A 175 -16.66 -1.70 -14.07
C LYS A 175 -17.29 -3.02 -13.68
N MET A 176 -16.50 -4.08 -13.76
CA MET A 176 -16.87 -5.39 -13.22
C MET A 176 -15.83 -5.88 -12.24
N LEU A 177 -16.29 -6.48 -11.16
CA LEU A 177 -15.50 -7.40 -10.35
C LEU A 177 -15.64 -8.81 -10.93
N TYR A 178 -14.54 -9.53 -10.96
CA TYR A 178 -14.53 -10.91 -11.43
C TYR A 178 -13.65 -11.80 -10.57
N THR A 179 -13.93 -13.08 -10.61
CA THR A 179 -13.13 -14.12 -9.98
C THR A 179 -12.54 -15.05 -11.04
N ILE A 180 -11.40 -15.66 -10.71
CA ILE A 180 -10.79 -16.75 -11.47
C ILE A 180 -10.45 -17.88 -10.48
N ASP A 181 -10.99 -19.07 -10.72
CA ASP A 181 -10.64 -20.26 -9.96
C ASP A 181 -9.20 -20.68 -10.29
N VAL A 182 -8.35 -20.80 -9.26
CA VAL A 182 -6.90 -21.05 -9.40
C VAL A 182 -6.62 -22.42 -10.02
N LYS A 183 -7.49 -23.42 -9.79
CA LYS A 183 -7.31 -24.79 -10.28
C LYS A 183 -7.76 -24.96 -11.72
N SER A 184 -8.94 -24.44 -12.06
CA SER A 184 -9.56 -24.63 -13.37
C SER A 184 -9.30 -23.48 -14.33
N GLY A 185 -8.91 -22.30 -13.84
CA GLY A 185 -8.81 -21.08 -14.64
C GLY A 185 -10.18 -20.49 -15.02
N GLN A 186 -11.28 -20.99 -14.43
CA GLN A 186 -12.62 -20.53 -14.76
C GLN A 186 -12.84 -19.09 -14.32
N PHE A 187 -13.21 -18.25 -15.29
CA PHE A 187 -13.59 -16.85 -15.07
C PHE A 187 -15.09 -16.74 -14.74
N ARG A 188 -15.40 -15.85 -13.81
CA ARG A 188 -16.79 -15.50 -13.46
C ARG A 188 -16.89 -14.00 -13.13
N LYS A 189 -17.78 -13.29 -13.82
CA LYS A 189 -18.19 -11.92 -13.44
C LYS A 189 -19.13 -12.02 -12.25
N ILE A 190 -18.84 -11.29 -11.16
CA ILE A 190 -19.57 -11.38 -9.88
C ILE A 190 -20.35 -10.11 -9.54
N TYR A 191 -19.89 -8.94 -10.01
CA TYR A 191 -20.54 -7.65 -9.71
C TYR A 191 -20.23 -6.63 -10.81
N THR A 192 -21.14 -5.68 -11.02
CA THR A 192 -20.96 -4.58 -11.98
C THR A 192 -21.51 -3.28 -11.44
N GLU A 193 -20.83 -2.18 -11.75
CA GLU A 193 -21.23 -0.84 -11.33
C GLU A 193 -20.64 0.23 -12.26
N ASN A 194 -21.07 1.50 -12.09
CA ASN A 194 -20.57 2.64 -12.83
C ASN A 194 -19.67 3.57 -11.99
N ASP A 195 -19.19 3.10 -10.85
CA ASP A 195 -18.20 3.80 -10.05
C ASP A 195 -16.78 3.44 -10.49
N TRP A 196 -15.84 4.35 -10.23
CA TRP A 196 -14.44 4.06 -10.51
C TRP A 196 -13.87 3.15 -9.41
N THR A 197 -14.08 1.85 -9.56
CA THR A 197 -13.65 0.81 -8.62
C THR A 197 -12.14 0.62 -8.67
N ASN A 198 -11.50 0.57 -7.50
CA ASN A 198 -10.04 0.38 -7.35
C ASN A 198 -9.69 -0.29 -6.01
N HIS A 199 -8.41 -0.37 -5.64
CA HIS A 199 -7.83 -0.86 -4.37
C HIS A 199 -8.41 -2.22 -3.93
N LEU A 200 -8.55 -3.14 -4.87
CA LEU A 200 -9.10 -4.47 -4.61
C LEU A 200 -8.18 -5.28 -3.67
N GLN A 201 -8.75 -5.80 -2.61
CA GLN A 201 -8.08 -6.63 -1.62
C GLN A 201 -8.93 -7.84 -1.28
N MET A 202 -8.28 -8.95 -0.91
CA MET A 202 -8.95 -10.08 -0.26
C MET A 202 -8.67 -10.04 1.23
N SER A 203 -9.67 -10.42 2.04
CA SER A 203 -9.45 -10.62 3.47
C SER A 203 -8.30 -11.61 3.70
N PRO A 204 -7.40 -11.33 4.65
CA PRO A 204 -6.29 -12.23 4.94
C PRO A 204 -6.71 -13.56 5.57
N THR A 205 -7.93 -13.67 6.06
CA THR A 205 -8.44 -14.84 6.82
C THR A 205 -9.75 -15.40 6.31
N ASP A 206 -10.62 -14.57 5.72
CA ASP A 206 -11.87 -15.02 5.10
C ASP A 206 -11.70 -15.18 3.59
N PRO A 207 -11.67 -16.40 3.03
CA PRO A 207 -11.46 -16.61 1.60
C PRO A 207 -12.60 -16.09 0.72
N ASN A 208 -13.73 -15.72 1.28
CA ASN A 208 -14.89 -15.25 0.54
C ASN A 208 -15.06 -13.72 0.56
N LEU A 209 -14.31 -12.99 1.38
CA LEU A 209 -14.51 -11.56 1.58
C LEU A 209 -13.55 -10.74 0.73
N ILE A 210 -14.11 -9.92 -0.14
CA ILE A 210 -13.43 -8.91 -0.96
C ILE A 210 -13.67 -7.54 -0.34
N MET A 211 -12.64 -6.68 -0.34
CA MET A 211 -12.77 -5.24 -0.12
C MET A 211 -12.32 -4.49 -1.38
N PHE A 212 -13.00 -3.40 -1.70
CA PHE A 212 -12.65 -2.52 -2.82
C PHE A 212 -13.08 -1.08 -2.50
N CYS A 213 -12.60 -0.14 -3.29
CA CYS A 213 -12.97 1.25 -3.10
C CYS A 213 -13.61 1.88 -4.33
N HIS A 214 -14.40 2.93 -4.10
CA HIS A 214 -14.82 3.90 -5.11
C HIS A 214 -13.83 5.06 -5.11
N GLU A 215 -13.04 5.17 -6.16
CA GLU A 215 -12.16 6.30 -6.42
C GLU A 215 -12.93 7.51 -6.97
N GLY A 216 -12.28 8.66 -6.93
CA GLY A 216 -12.82 9.90 -7.47
C GLY A 216 -12.46 11.09 -6.59
N PRO A 217 -13.19 12.20 -6.66
CA PRO A 217 -13.09 13.25 -5.67
C PRO A 217 -13.54 12.69 -4.32
N TRP A 218 -12.60 12.43 -3.43
CA TRP A 218 -12.78 11.61 -2.23
C TRP A 218 -13.91 12.06 -1.31
N HIS A 219 -14.21 13.37 -1.29
CA HIS A 219 -15.33 13.95 -0.53
C HIS A 219 -16.70 13.77 -1.19
N PHE A 220 -16.79 13.11 -2.35
CA PHE A 220 -18.06 12.80 -3.03
C PHE A 220 -18.43 11.33 -2.97
N ASN A 221 -17.49 10.46 -2.63
CA ASN A 221 -17.69 9.02 -2.66
C ASN A 221 -17.79 8.44 -1.26
N ASP A 222 -18.75 7.56 -1.05
CA ASP A 222 -18.69 6.57 0.00
C ASP A 222 -17.72 5.49 -0.46
N ARG A 223 -16.51 5.51 0.10
CA ARG A 223 -15.34 4.94 -0.53
C ARG A 223 -15.20 3.43 -0.33
N ILE A 224 -15.44 2.92 0.89
CA ILE A 224 -14.97 1.61 1.33
C ILE A 224 -16.10 0.59 1.32
N TRP A 225 -15.97 -0.43 0.48
CA TRP A 225 -16.99 -1.44 0.27
C TRP A 225 -16.45 -2.85 0.46
N THR A 226 -17.30 -3.77 0.89
CA THR A 226 -17.03 -5.20 0.92
C THR A 226 -18.10 -5.96 0.17
N ILE A 227 -17.72 -7.11 -0.41
CA ILE A 227 -18.62 -8.03 -1.13
C ILE A 227 -18.05 -9.45 -1.03
N HIS A 228 -18.91 -10.45 -1.12
CA HIS A 228 -18.43 -11.84 -1.19
C HIS A 228 -17.99 -12.22 -2.61
N THR A 229 -17.14 -13.25 -2.72
CA THR A 229 -16.65 -13.79 -3.99
C THR A 229 -17.75 -14.36 -4.90
N ASP A 230 -18.93 -14.58 -4.37
CA ASP A 230 -20.12 -14.98 -5.13
C ASP A 230 -20.99 -13.80 -5.61
N GLY A 231 -20.62 -12.55 -5.26
CA GLY A 231 -21.36 -11.33 -5.60
C GLY A 231 -22.44 -10.96 -4.59
N THR A 232 -22.56 -11.68 -3.49
CA THR A 232 -23.52 -11.37 -2.43
C THR A 232 -22.95 -10.50 -1.32
N ALA A 233 -23.78 -10.06 -0.38
CA ALA A 233 -23.41 -9.33 0.83
C ALA A 233 -22.62 -8.02 0.55
N LEU A 234 -22.98 -7.29 -0.50
CA LEU A 234 -22.44 -5.95 -0.74
C LEU A 234 -22.74 -5.05 0.45
N ARG A 235 -21.70 -4.42 1.02
CA ARG A 235 -21.83 -3.59 2.20
C ARG A 235 -20.90 -2.39 2.16
N LEU A 236 -21.44 -1.21 2.48
CA LEU A 236 -20.67 0.00 2.77
C LEU A 236 -20.06 -0.10 4.17
N MET A 237 -18.74 0.08 4.28
CA MET A 237 -18.01 -0.02 5.55
C MET A 237 -17.92 1.33 6.27
N HIS A 238 -17.86 2.43 5.54
CA HIS A 238 -17.84 3.78 6.10
C HIS A 238 -18.75 4.68 5.30
N GLU A 239 -19.83 5.13 5.93
CA GLU A 239 -20.74 6.16 5.43
C GLU A 239 -20.26 7.53 5.91
N ARG A 240 -20.11 8.48 4.99
CA ARG A 240 -19.71 9.86 5.33
C ARG A 240 -20.79 10.54 6.16
N THR A 241 -20.37 11.23 7.22
CA THR A 241 -21.27 11.88 8.19
C THR A 241 -21.30 13.39 8.06
N MET A 242 -20.36 13.98 7.30
CA MET A 242 -20.29 15.42 7.10
C MET A 242 -19.82 15.81 5.70
N ASN A 243 -20.13 17.04 5.30
CA ASN A 243 -19.61 17.61 4.07
C ASN A 243 -18.08 17.72 4.13
N MET A 244 -17.39 17.40 3.02
CA MET A 244 -15.93 17.38 2.91
C MET A 244 -15.24 16.32 3.76
N GLU A 245 -15.93 15.32 4.27
CA GLU A 245 -15.31 14.16 4.88
C GLU A 245 -14.59 13.32 3.82
N ILE A 246 -13.41 12.83 4.15
CA ILE A 246 -12.56 12.00 3.28
C ILE A 246 -12.17 10.74 4.02
N ALA A 247 -12.48 9.58 3.46
CA ALA A 247 -11.87 8.29 3.80
C ALA A 247 -10.91 7.87 2.69
N GLY A 248 -9.78 7.27 3.03
CA GLY A 248 -8.77 6.85 2.05
C GLY A 248 -7.92 5.67 2.53
N HIS A 249 -7.14 5.10 1.60
CA HIS A 249 -6.09 4.09 1.85
C HIS A 249 -6.49 2.97 2.81
N GLU A 250 -7.61 2.33 2.51
CA GLU A 250 -8.18 1.24 3.30
C GLU A 250 -7.33 -0.04 3.24
N PHE A 251 -7.27 -0.76 4.36
CA PHE A 251 -6.57 -2.03 4.47
C PHE A 251 -7.15 -2.91 5.59
N PHE A 252 -6.98 -4.22 5.48
CA PHE A 252 -7.38 -5.15 6.53
C PHE A 252 -6.38 -5.21 7.68
N SER A 253 -6.89 -5.40 8.91
CA SER A 253 -6.06 -5.93 10.00
C SER A 253 -5.54 -7.32 9.66
N ALA A 254 -4.42 -7.74 10.27
CA ALA A 254 -3.82 -9.05 9.99
C ALA A 254 -4.74 -10.23 10.30
N ASP A 255 -5.62 -10.09 11.29
CA ASP A 255 -6.64 -11.09 11.65
C ASP A 255 -7.93 -11.00 10.81
N GLY A 256 -7.99 -10.05 9.85
CA GLY A 256 -9.12 -9.87 8.94
C GLY A 256 -10.40 -9.34 9.57
N LYS A 257 -10.38 -8.92 10.84
CA LYS A 257 -11.61 -8.52 11.56
C LYS A 257 -11.94 -7.05 11.41
N THR A 258 -10.96 -6.19 11.15
CA THR A 258 -11.12 -4.75 11.07
C THR A 258 -10.62 -4.23 9.73
N VAL A 259 -11.37 -3.32 9.15
CA VAL A 259 -10.91 -2.47 8.04
C VAL A 259 -10.42 -1.16 8.63
N TRP A 260 -9.15 -0.83 8.40
CA TRP A 260 -8.51 0.42 8.79
C TRP A 260 -8.39 1.35 7.58
N TYR A 261 -8.48 2.67 7.81
CA TYR A 261 -8.38 3.68 6.74
C TYR A 261 -7.99 5.05 7.32
N ASP A 262 -7.33 5.88 6.52
CA ASP A 262 -7.16 7.28 6.89
C ASP A 262 -8.48 8.05 6.75
N LEU A 263 -8.76 8.93 7.70
CA LEU A 263 -10.00 9.69 7.75
C LEU A 263 -9.70 11.15 8.07
N GLN A 264 -10.39 12.05 7.37
CA GLN A 264 -10.33 13.50 7.62
C GLN A 264 -11.75 14.03 7.85
N THR A 265 -11.96 14.74 8.96
CA THR A 265 -13.28 15.19 9.43
C THR A 265 -13.30 16.67 9.81
N PRO A 266 -13.47 17.60 8.84
CA PRO A 266 -13.48 17.46 7.40
C PRO A 266 -12.05 17.50 6.79
N LYS A 267 -11.99 17.45 5.46
CA LYS A 267 -10.75 17.56 4.66
C LYS A 267 -9.78 18.60 5.22
N SER A 268 -8.53 18.16 5.45
CA SER A 268 -7.41 18.99 5.91
C SER A 268 -7.63 19.70 7.26
N THR A 269 -8.54 19.22 8.11
CA THR A 269 -8.78 19.81 9.44
C THR A 269 -8.39 18.85 10.54
N ASP A 270 -9.14 17.79 10.77
CA ASP A 270 -8.86 16.78 11.77
C ASP A 270 -8.52 15.44 11.12
N PHE A 271 -7.57 14.72 11.70
CA PHE A 271 -6.99 13.52 11.11
C PHE A 271 -7.14 12.33 12.06
N TRP A 272 -7.51 11.20 11.48
CA TRP A 272 -7.72 9.96 12.21
C TRP A 272 -7.16 8.77 11.42
N LEU A 273 -6.66 7.80 12.13
CA LEU A 273 -6.66 6.43 11.64
C LEU A 273 -7.92 5.76 12.20
N ALA A 274 -8.86 5.52 11.33
CA ALA A 274 -10.17 5.00 11.67
C ALA A 274 -10.26 3.51 11.35
N GLY A 275 -11.00 2.78 12.18
CA GLY A 275 -11.26 1.36 12.01
C GLY A 275 -12.74 1.03 12.15
N VAL A 276 -13.20 0.07 11.37
CA VAL A 276 -14.54 -0.51 11.49
C VAL A 276 -14.44 -2.03 11.58
N GLU A 277 -15.00 -2.60 12.63
CA GLU A 277 -15.09 -4.04 12.79
C GLU A 277 -16.10 -4.63 11.80
N ILE A 278 -15.70 -5.60 11.01
CA ILE A 278 -16.50 -6.12 9.90
C ILE A 278 -17.77 -6.82 10.42
N ALA A 279 -17.66 -7.59 11.50
CA ALA A 279 -18.78 -8.37 12.02
C ALA A 279 -19.87 -7.50 12.65
N THR A 280 -19.48 -6.48 13.40
CA THR A 280 -20.41 -5.70 14.26
C THR A 280 -20.71 -4.31 13.71
N GLY A 281 -19.80 -3.77 12.86
CA GLY A 281 -19.81 -2.36 12.44
C GLY A 281 -19.31 -1.41 13.54
N HIS A 282 -18.74 -1.94 14.63
CA HIS A 282 -18.15 -1.13 15.69
C HIS A 282 -16.98 -0.30 15.17
N ARG A 283 -16.92 0.99 15.52
CA ARG A 283 -15.96 1.96 15.01
C ARG A 283 -14.99 2.41 16.09
N THR A 284 -13.70 2.43 15.75
CA THR A 284 -12.62 2.92 16.61
C THR A 284 -11.80 3.93 15.83
N TRP A 285 -11.63 5.14 16.36
CA TRP A 285 -10.88 6.22 15.72
C TRP A 285 -9.73 6.66 16.61
N TYR A 286 -8.49 6.67 16.08
CA TYR A 286 -7.30 7.20 16.74
C TYR A 286 -6.92 8.53 16.14
N HIS A 287 -6.92 9.59 16.96
CA HIS A 287 -6.53 10.94 16.55
C HIS A 287 -5.04 10.99 16.15
N LEU A 288 -4.76 11.72 15.09
CA LEU A 288 -3.43 12.03 14.58
C LEU A 288 -3.23 13.54 14.55
N GLU A 289 -2.06 13.98 14.98
CA GLU A 289 -1.66 15.35 14.72
C GLU A 289 -1.41 15.54 13.21
N ARG A 290 -1.62 16.76 12.71
CA ARG A 290 -1.46 17.08 11.29
C ARG A 290 -0.13 16.60 10.69
N ASN A 291 0.97 16.83 11.40
CA ASN A 291 2.32 16.44 10.97
C ASN A 291 2.60 14.93 11.05
N GLU A 292 1.69 14.17 11.64
CA GLU A 292 1.74 12.71 11.75
C GLU A 292 0.92 12.02 10.65
N TRP A 293 0.09 12.78 9.93
CA TRP A 293 -0.66 12.22 8.81
C TRP A 293 0.27 11.59 7.80
N SER A 294 -0.05 10.38 7.39
CA SER A 294 0.71 9.58 6.44
C SER A 294 -0.14 9.24 5.23
N VAL A 295 0.49 9.07 4.08
CA VAL A 295 -0.19 8.62 2.87
C VAL A 295 -0.72 7.20 3.08
N HIS A 296 0.13 6.32 3.66
CA HIS A 296 -0.25 4.94 3.94
C HIS A 296 0.05 4.58 5.38
N TYR A 297 -0.77 3.68 5.89
CA TYR A 297 -0.60 3.08 7.21
C TYR A 297 -0.52 1.56 7.10
N ASN A 298 0.04 0.94 8.14
CA ASN A 298 0.04 -0.50 8.30
C ASN A 298 -0.15 -0.85 9.77
N VAL A 299 -0.62 -2.05 10.09
CA VAL A 299 -0.85 -2.52 11.45
C VAL A 299 -0.03 -3.78 11.70
N SER A 300 0.57 -3.89 12.90
CA SER A 300 1.31 -5.08 13.33
C SER A 300 0.40 -6.31 13.39
N ALA A 301 0.98 -7.51 13.29
CA ALA A 301 0.25 -8.76 13.28
C ALA A 301 -0.63 -8.97 14.53
N ASP A 302 -0.21 -8.41 15.69
CA ASP A 302 -0.95 -8.47 16.95
C ASP A 302 -1.93 -7.31 17.16
N GLY A 303 -2.03 -6.37 16.20
CA GLY A 303 -2.94 -5.23 16.24
C GLY A 303 -2.55 -4.12 17.22
N LYS A 304 -1.37 -4.16 17.85
CA LYS A 304 -0.99 -3.25 18.94
C LYS A 304 -0.15 -2.07 18.50
N LEU A 305 0.43 -2.13 17.31
CA LEU A 305 1.27 -1.08 16.75
C LEU A 305 0.76 -0.72 15.37
N PHE A 306 0.92 0.55 15.01
CA PHE A 306 0.69 1.03 13.66
C PHE A 306 1.95 1.72 13.13
N ALA A 307 2.14 1.70 11.83
CA ALA A 307 3.19 2.43 11.15
C ALA A 307 2.59 3.38 10.12
N GLY A 308 3.27 4.49 9.85
CA GLY A 308 2.89 5.44 8.82
C GLY A 308 4.11 5.87 8.00
N ASP A 309 3.91 6.11 6.71
CA ASP A 309 4.99 6.48 5.79
C ASP A 309 5.16 7.99 5.60
N GLY A 310 4.45 8.79 6.41
CA GLY A 310 4.49 10.23 6.35
C GLY A 310 3.87 10.81 5.08
N GLY A 311 4.10 12.09 4.87
CA GLY A 311 3.63 12.81 3.69
C GLY A 311 4.64 13.82 3.21
N GLY A 312 4.70 14.03 1.89
CA GLY A 312 5.58 15.02 1.29
C GLY A 312 5.17 16.46 1.60
N PRO A 313 6.00 17.43 1.19
CA PRO A 313 5.74 18.85 1.47
C PRO A 313 4.47 19.39 0.80
N ASN A 314 3.93 18.66 -0.16
CA ASN A 314 2.68 19.00 -0.84
C ASN A 314 1.45 18.26 -0.28
N SER A 315 1.63 17.39 0.71
CA SER A 315 0.54 16.71 1.40
C SER A 315 -0.10 17.61 2.46
N VAL A 316 -1.20 17.14 3.05
CA VAL A 316 -1.83 17.83 4.20
C VAL A 316 -0.90 17.95 5.40
N ALA A 317 0.05 17.03 5.58
CA ALA A 317 1.05 17.08 6.64
C ALA A 317 2.11 18.18 6.43
N GLY A 318 2.33 18.59 5.17
CA GLY A 318 3.28 19.65 4.81
C GLY A 318 2.65 21.03 4.62
N ARG A 319 1.32 21.16 4.78
CA ARG A 319 0.56 22.40 4.53
C ARG A 319 -0.40 22.75 5.65
N THR A 320 -0.69 24.03 5.79
CA THR A 320 -1.77 24.55 6.65
C THR A 320 -3.15 24.23 6.04
N PRO A 321 -4.26 24.37 6.79
CA PRO A 321 -5.61 24.17 6.25
C PRO A 321 -5.94 25.05 5.04
N ASP A 322 -5.38 26.25 4.96
CA ASP A 322 -5.51 27.18 3.84
C ASP A 322 -4.51 26.92 2.71
N GLY A 323 -3.74 25.82 2.80
CA GLY A 323 -2.85 25.33 1.74
C GLY A 323 -1.46 25.97 1.69
N GLN A 324 -1.09 26.80 2.67
CA GLN A 324 0.26 27.38 2.73
C GLN A 324 1.28 26.33 3.22
N PRO A 325 2.54 26.38 2.77
CA PRO A 325 3.57 25.50 3.29
C PRO A 325 3.77 25.67 4.79
N LEU A 326 3.76 24.57 5.54
CA LEU A 326 4.13 24.59 6.96
C LEU A 326 5.61 24.89 7.11
N LYS A 327 5.93 25.91 7.92
CA LYS A 327 7.31 26.25 8.26
C LYS A 327 7.90 25.16 9.16
N GLY A 328 8.97 24.52 8.71
CA GLY A 328 9.55 23.37 9.39
C GLY A 328 8.78 22.07 9.16
N GLY A 329 7.99 22.09 8.11
CA GLY A 329 6.98 21.14 7.74
C GLY A 329 7.37 19.69 7.71
N ASN A 330 6.53 18.88 8.24
CA ASN A 330 7.09 17.73 8.84
C ASN A 330 6.29 16.44 8.83
N GLY A 331 5.60 16.14 7.83
CA GLY A 331 5.16 14.77 7.61
C GLY A 331 6.24 13.84 7.04
N GLN A 332 7.50 14.30 6.91
CA GLN A 332 8.56 13.57 6.20
C GLN A 332 9.30 12.56 7.11
N TRP A 333 8.57 11.63 7.68
CA TRP A 333 9.11 10.62 8.60
C TRP A 333 8.45 9.27 8.35
N ILE A 334 9.17 8.20 8.61
CA ILE A 334 8.53 6.94 8.97
C ILE A 334 8.14 7.05 10.44
N TYR A 335 6.88 6.76 10.74
CA TYR A 335 6.31 6.82 12.09
C TYR A 335 5.99 5.42 12.62
N LEU A 336 6.14 5.28 13.93
CA LEU A 336 5.54 4.21 14.73
C LEU A 336 4.50 4.82 15.67
N PHE A 337 3.32 4.23 15.73
CA PHE A 337 2.20 4.69 16.52
C PHE A 337 1.78 3.64 17.54
N ARG A 338 1.66 4.04 18.80
CA ARG A 338 1.12 3.21 19.88
C ARG A 338 -0.25 3.74 20.27
N PRO A 339 -1.33 2.98 20.02
CA PRO A 339 -2.69 3.42 20.30
C PRO A 339 -2.95 3.52 21.81
N VAL A 340 -3.67 4.56 22.20
CA VAL A 340 -4.15 4.79 23.56
C VAL A 340 -5.63 5.12 23.49
N MET A 341 -6.47 4.29 24.09
CA MET A 341 -7.91 4.55 24.15
C MET A 341 -8.23 5.59 25.22
N VAL A 342 -9.14 6.49 24.90
CA VAL A 342 -9.78 7.35 25.91
C VAL A 342 -10.64 6.44 26.80
N ALA A 343 -10.54 6.62 28.11
CA ALA A 343 -11.33 5.84 29.06
C ALA A 343 -12.82 6.09 28.81
N GLY A 344 -13.52 5.06 28.40
CA GLY A 344 -14.95 5.12 28.11
C GLY A 344 -15.81 4.86 29.33
N SER A 345 -17.09 5.20 29.24
CA SER A 345 -18.12 4.75 30.18
C SER A 345 -18.51 3.30 29.90
N SER A 346 -18.78 2.53 30.93
CA SER A 346 -19.42 1.20 30.78
C SER A 346 -20.88 1.32 30.33
N PHE A 347 -21.50 2.49 30.54
CA PHE A 347 -22.84 2.79 30.08
C PHE A 347 -22.78 3.36 28.65
N ARG A 348 -23.50 2.69 27.72
CA ARG A 348 -23.70 3.14 26.33
C ARG A 348 -25.18 3.24 26.06
N ASP A 349 -25.67 4.44 25.82
CA ASP A 349 -27.08 4.71 25.47
C ASP A 349 -27.38 4.42 23.99
N LYS A 350 -26.33 4.33 23.14
CA LYS A 350 -26.40 4.01 21.72
C LYS A 350 -25.35 2.95 21.35
N LYS A 351 -25.71 2.09 20.38
CA LYS A 351 -24.83 1.00 19.92
C LYS A 351 -23.77 1.45 18.92
N ASP A 352 -24.02 2.58 18.26
CA ASP A 352 -23.21 3.08 17.13
C ASP A 352 -22.23 4.19 17.50
N LEU A 353 -22.00 4.41 18.81
CA LEU A 353 -20.99 5.35 19.27
C LEU A 353 -19.59 4.90 18.88
N ILE A 354 -18.78 5.86 18.45
CA ILE A 354 -17.38 5.66 18.09
C ILE A 354 -16.53 5.62 19.36
N ASP A 355 -15.68 4.62 19.49
CA ASP A 355 -14.64 4.59 20.51
C ASP A 355 -13.45 5.41 20.03
N VAL A 356 -13.07 6.43 20.80
CA VAL A 356 -12.02 7.37 20.42
C VAL A 356 -10.75 7.12 21.20
N GLY A 357 -9.64 7.18 20.53
CA GLY A 357 -8.30 7.15 21.09
C GLY A 357 -7.40 8.18 20.44
N TYR A 358 -6.12 8.13 20.79
CA TYR A 358 -5.05 8.90 20.20
C TYR A 358 -3.79 8.04 20.09
N PHE A 359 -2.81 8.51 19.31
CA PHE A 359 -1.53 7.84 19.24
C PHE A 359 -0.45 8.52 20.07
N LYS A 360 0.37 7.69 20.73
CA LYS A 360 1.74 8.08 21.09
C LYS A 360 2.62 7.77 19.90
N SER A 361 3.00 8.80 19.17
CA SER A 361 3.80 8.68 17.95
C SER A 361 5.30 8.73 18.27
N GLU A 362 6.07 7.99 17.47
CA GLU A 362 7.52 7.99 17.49
C GLU A 362 8.04 8.13 16.06
N ARG A 363 8.99 9.03 15.85
CA ARG A 363 9.69 9.18 14.57
C ARG A 363 10.76 8.11 14.47
N MET A 364 10.76 7.36 13.36
CA MET A 364 11.63 6.22 13.16
C MET A 364 12.78 6.49 12.19
N VAL A 365 12.48 7.19 11.07
CA VAL A 365 13.46 7.54 10.04
C VAL A 365 13.15 8.92 9.49
N ASN A 366 14.20 9.76 9.37
CA ASN A 366 14.08 11.06 8.73
C ASN A 366 14.06 10.89 7.19
N LEU A 367 12.93 11.24 6.58
CA LEU A 367 12.72 11.20 5.14
C LEU A 367 12.86 12.58 4.45
N ALA A 368 13.54 13.56 5.07
CA ALA A 368 13.72 14.89 4.49
C ALA A 368 14.39 14.87 3.11
N LYS A 369 15.21 13.85 2.82
CA LYS A 369 15.85 13.65 1.50
C LYS A 369 15.04 12.76 0.55
N HIS A 370 13.90 12.23 0.98
CA HIS A 370 13.03 11.40 0.16
C HIS A 370 12.16 12.25 -0.75
N ASN A 371 12.05 11.87 -2.02
CA ASN A 371 11.10 12.48 -2.94
C ASN A 371 9.81 11.66 -2.96
N TYR A 372 8.74 12.23 -2.42
CA TYR A 372 7.41 11.62 -2.32
C TYR A 372 6.64 11.47 -3.65
N ALA A 373 7.27 11.71 -4.81
CA ALA A 373 6.78 11.13 -6.06
C ALA A 373 6.86 9.58 -6.05
N LEU A 374 7.68 9.03 -5.16
CA LEU A 374 7.74 7.63 -4.78
C LEU A 374 7.13 7.50 -3.38
N GLU A 375 6.04 6.80 -3.24
CA GLU A 375 5.41 6.53 -1.94
C GLU A 375 6.19 5.45 -1.18
N PRO A 376 6.50 5.65 0.12
CA PRO A 376 7.33 4.70 0.87
C PRO A 376 6.69 3.33 1.13
N ASN A 377 5.36 3.26 1.30
CA ASN A 377 4.60 2.01 1.46
C ASN A 377 5.09 1.13 2.62
N VAL A 378 4.87 1.59 3.84
CA VAL A 378 5.30 0.89 5.06
C VAL A 378 4.58 -0.43 5.29
N THR A 379 5.33 -1.46 5.76
CA THR A 379 4.77 -2.72 6.26
C THR A 379 5.57 -3.23 7.44
N PHE A 380 4.91 -3.85 8.43
CA PHE A 380 5.63 -4.58 9.49
C PHE A 380 6.19 -5.89 8.95
N THR A 381 7.37 -6.29 9.43
CA THR A 381 7.83 -7.68 9.27
C THR A 381 6.92 -8.63 10.08
N PRO A 382 6.77 -9.90 9.66
CA PRO A 382 5.93 -10.86 10.38
C PRO A 382 6.33 -11.08 11.84
N ASP A 383 7.60 -10.91 12.19
CA ASP A 383 8.10 -10.97 13.58
C ASP A 383 7.91 -9.66 14.36
N MET A 384 7.32 -8.63 13.74
CA MET A 384 7.03 -7.30 14.30
C MET A 384 8.25 -6.56 14.85
N LYS A 385 9.47 -6.88 14.40
CA LYS A 385 10.69 -6.20 14.86
C LYS A 385 11.09 -5.04 13.98
N TRP A 386 10.63 -5.02 12.73
CA TRP A 386 11.04 -4.05 11.73
C TRP A 386 9.83 -3.44 11.01
N ILE A 387 10.00 -2.20 10.56
CA ILE A 387 9.12 -1.57 9.58
C ILE A 387 9.90 -1.49 8.26
N VAL A 388 9.40 -2.17 7.23
CA VAL A 388 9.94 -2.16 5.87
C VAL A 388 9.31 -1.03 5.08
N PHE A 389 10.12 -0.34 4.27
CA PHE A 389 9.67 0.72 3.37
C PHE A 389 10.61 0.85 2.16
N ARG A 390 10.13 1.44 1.08
CA ARG A 390 10.97 1.82 -0.06
C ARG A 390 11.27 3.31 -0.02
N SER A 391 12.48 3.69 -0.45
CA SER A 391 12.87 5.09 -0.45
C SER A 391 13.94 5.39 -1.51
N ASN A 392 13.96 6.64 -1.98
CA ASN A 392 15.01 7.20 -2.83
C ASN A 392 15.88 8.22 -2.05
N MET A 393 15.88 8.19 -0.72
CA MET A 393 16.62 9.13 0.14
C MET A 393 18.14 9.07 -0.03
N LEU A 394 18.67 7.98 -0.61
CA LEU A 394 20.09 7.81 -0.96
C LEU A 394 20.37 8.02 -2.46
N GLY A 395 19.39 8.56 -3.23
CA GLY A 395 19.44 8.77 -4.67
C GLY A 395 18.57 7.77 -5.43
N PRO A 396 19.03 6.54 -5.72
CA PRO A 396 18.18 5.54 -6.35
C PRO A 396 17.19 4.91 -5.36
N THR A 397 16.11 4.31 -5.90
CA THR A 397 15.14 3.57 -5.10
C THR A 397 15.75 2.30 -4.54
N HIS A 398 15.58 2.11 -3.23
CA HIS A 398 15.96 0.91 -2.50
C HIS A 398 14.87 0.53 -1.49
N VAL A 399 14.90 -0.72 -1.03
CA VAL A 399 14.10 -1.21 0.10
C VAL A 399 14.93 -1.15 1.37
N PHE A 400 14.34 -0.58 2.41
CA PHE A 400 14.93 -0.39 3.73
C PHE A 400 14.07 -1.05 4.80
N ALA A 401 14.66 -1.28 5.95
CA ALA A 401 13.93 -1.59 7.17
C ALA A 401 14.49 -0.77 8.34
N VAL A 402 13.62 -0.33 9.23
CA VAL A 402 13.98 0.33 10.48
C VAL A 402 13.59 -0.54 11.66
N GLU A 403 14.51 -0.71 12.60
CA GLU A 403 14.29 -1.52 13.80
C GLU A 403 13.38 -0.79 14.78
N ILE A 404 12.36 -1.50 15.30
CA ILE A 404 11.39 -0.90 16.23
C ILE A 404 12.03 -0.64 17.59
N ALA A 405 12.84 -1.56 18.08
CA ALA A 405 13.65 -1.33 19.26
C ALA A 405 14.81 -0.38 18.94
N LYS A 406 15.19 0.45 19.90
CA LYS A 406 16.44 1.22 19.80
C LYS A 406 17.60 0.34 20.26
N PRO A 407 18.78 0.53 19.66
CA PRO A 407 19.99 -0.18 20.06
C PRO A 407 20.37 0.03 21.53
#